data_bdcaa588a550110e8d7d74583a593455
#
_entry.id   bdcaa588a550110e8d7d74583a593455
#
_cell.length_a   1.000
_cell.length_b   1.000
_cell.length_c   1.000
_cell.angle_alpha   90.00
_cell.angle_beta   90.00
_cell.angle_gamma   90.00
#
_symmetry.space_group_name_H-M   'P 1'
#
loop_
_entity.id
_entity.type
_entity.pdbx_description
1 polymer ?
#
loop_
_entity_poly.entity_id
_entity_poly.type
_entity_poly.pdbx_seq_one_letter_code
_entity_poly.pdbx_strand_id
1 'polypeptide(L)'
;EIASCLVGSEMCIRDSGYVYVAQVSIGASQMQLFNVLKEAEAYPGPSLVIAYAPCINHGIKGGMTRTQTVGKEAVACGYWHLWHYNPQLEEQGKNPFVLDSKEPDWSKFRDFLMKEVRYTSLKKSFPAEAEELFAAAEENAKWRYNSYQRLAKMEYLSV
;
A
#
# COMPACT_ATOMS: atom_id res chain seq x y z
N GLU A 1 -18.99 -7.14 1.16
CA GLU A 1 -18.90 -6.93 2.62
C GLU A 1 -17.62 -7.48 3.24
N ILE A 2 -17.09 -8.61 2.77
CA ILE A 2 -15.84 -9.19 3.30
C ILE A 2 -14.63 -8.30 3.00
N ALA A 3 -14.63 -7.62 1.86
CA ALA A 3 -13.53 -6.71 1.49
C ALA A 3 -13.48 -5.44 2.36
N SER A 4 -14.61 -4.96 2.87
CA SER A 4 -14.64 -3.78 3.74
C SER A 4 -14.08 -4.07 5.15
N CYS A 5 -14.10 -5.34 5.58
CA CYS A 5 -13.52 -5.76 6.85
C CYS A 5 -11.99 -5.80 6.83
N LEU A 6 -11.37 -5.84 5.65
CA LEU A 6 -9.90 -5.91 5.49
C LEU A 6 -9.27 -4.53 5.27
N VAL A 7 -10.03 -3.53 4.84
CA VAL A 7 -9.53 -2.16 4.63
C VAL A 7 -9.25 -1.50 5.98
N GLY A 8 -7.97 -1.27 6.28
CA GLY A 8 -7.49 -0.71 7.54
C GLY A 8 -7.25 -1.75 8.65
N SER A 9 -7.68 -3.01 8.46
CA SER A 9 -7.45 -4.09 9.45
C SER A 9 -5.96 -4.40 9.60
N GLU A 10 -5.17 -4.22 8.56
CA GLU A 10 -3.72 -4.39 8.58
C GLU A 10 -3.05 -3.50 9.62
N MET A 11 -3.57 -2.30 9.83
CA MET A 11 -3.06 -1.37 10.85
C MET A 11 -3.40 -1.88 12.25
N CYS A 12 -4.63 -2.34 12.47
CA CYS A 12 -5.04 -2.93 13.75
C CYS A 12 -4.25 -4.21 14.05
N ILE A 13 -3.98 -5.05 13.03
CA ILE A 13 -3.19 -6.28 13.19
C ILE A 13 -1.74 -5.92 13.51
N ARG A 14 -1.15 -4.95 12.83
CA ARG A 14 0.19 -4.42 13.16
C ARG A 14 0.25 -3.91 14.59
N ASP A 15 -0.74 -3.12 15.01
CA ASP A 15 -0.77 -2.49 16.34
C ASP A 15 -0.97 -3.50 17.48
N SER A 16 -1.28 -4.77 17.16
CA SER A 16 -1.24 -5.87 18.15
C SER A 16 0.18 -6.19 18.64
N GLY A 17 1.21 -5.81 17.89
CA GLY A 17 2.62 -5.90 18.29
C GLY A 17 3.27 -7.29 18.12
N TYR A 18 2.52 -8.33 17.75
CA TYR A 18 3.05 -9.71 17.66
C TYR A 18 2.83 -10.37 16.29
N VAL A 19 2.33 -9.64 15.32
CA VAL A 19 2.12 -10.14 13.95
C VAL A 19 3.09 -9.45 13.01
N TYR A 20 3.80 -10.23 12.18
CA TYR A 20 4.54 -9.67 11.06
C TYR A 20 3.56 -9.18 10.01
N VAL A 21 3.65 -7.92 9.58
CA VAL A 21 2.73 -7.36 8.59
C VAL A 21 3.52 -6.66 7.49
N ALA A 22 3.18 -6.93 6.23
CA ALA A 22 3.81 -6.25 5.12
C ALA A 22 2.84 -5.91 4.00
N GLN A 23 3.12 -4.81 3.33
CA GLN A 23 2.39 -4.34 2.17
C GLN A 23 3.33 -4.29 0.96
N VAL A 24 3.00 -5.04 -0.08
CA VAL A 24 3.91 -5.33 -1.20
C VAL A 24 3.25 -5.11 -2.56
N SER A 25 4.07 -5.00 -3.60
CA SER A 25 3.63 -5.03 -5.00
C SER A 25 4.74 -5.63 -5.85
N ILE A 26 4.50 -6.79 -6.45
CA ILE A 26 5.48 -7.49 -7.29
C ILE A 26 5.93 -6.63 -8.49
N GLY A 27 5.01 -5.86 -9.07
CA GLY A 27 5.32 -4.97 -10.20
C GLY A 27 6.20 -3.78 -9.82
N ALA A 28 6.14 -3.34 -8.57
CA ALA A 28 6.90 -2.19 -8.09
C ALA A 28 8.30 -2.59 -7.61
N SER A 29 8.41 -3.66 -6.82
CA SER A 29 9.69 -4.15 -6.30
C SER A 29 9.64 -5.65 -6.04
N GLN A 30 10.25 -6.43 -6.94
CA GLN A 30 10.43 -7.86 -6.74
C GLN A 30 11.37 -8.16 -5.58
N MET A 31 12.40 -7.34 -5.37
CA MET A 31 13.35 -7.52 -4.30
C MET A 31 12.71 -7.30 -2.92
N GLN A 32 11.87 -6.26 -2.78
CA GLN A 32 11.14 -6.02 -1.54
C GLN A 32 10.20 -7.20 -1.22
N LEU A 33 9.45 -7.68 -2.21
CA LEU A 33 8.60 -8.86 -2.05
C LEU A 33 9.39 -10.09 -1.61
N PHE A 34 10.54 -10.36 -2.24
CA PHE A 34 11.39 -11.50 -1.89
C PHE A 34 11.89 -11.40 -0.43
N ASN A 35 12.38 -10.23 -0.04
CA ASN A 35 12.87 -10.01 1.32
C ASN A 35 11.75 -10.17 2.36
N VAL A 36 10.57 -9.58 2.09
CA VAL A 36 9.38 -9.69 2.95
C VAL A 36 8.96 -11.16 3.13
N LEU A 37 8.90 -11.94 2.04
CA LEU A 37 8.52 -13.34 2.13
C LEU A 37 9.53 -14.16 2.93
N LYS A 38 10.82 -13.90 2.75
CA LYS A 38 11.88 -14.55 3.52
C LYS A 38 11.82 -14.20 5.01
N GLU A 39 11.57 -12.95 5.35
CA GLU A 39 11.39 -12.50 6.73
C GLU A 39 10.12 -13.08 7.36
N ALA A 40 8.99 -13.07 6.61
CA ALA A 40 7.73 -13.64 7.05
C ALA A 40 7.82 -15.15 7.31
N GLU A 41 8.60 -15.89 6.51
CA GLU A 41 8.86 -17.31 6.71
C GLU A 41 9.75 -17.57 7.94
N ALA A 42 10.72 -16.70 8.19
CA ALA A 42 11.62 -16.83 9.34
C ALA A 42 10.98 -16.36 10.66
N TYR A 43 9.91 -15.58 10.59
CA TYR A 43 9.22 -15.06 11.77
C TYR A 43 8.50 -16.19 12.53
N PRO A 44 8.72 -16.36 13.85
CA PRO A 44 8.17 -17.47 14.63
C PRO A 44 6.67 -17.33 15.00
N GLY A 45 6.01 -16.25 14.53
CA GLY A 45 4.61 -15.93 14.78
C GLY A 45 3.76 -15.86 13.50
N PRO A 46 2.52 -15.41 13.61
CA PRO A 46 1.65 -15.20 12.46
C PRO A 46 2.17 -14.07 11.57
N SER A 47 2.06 -14.23 10.26
CA SER A 47 2.48 -13.26 9.27
C SER A 47 1.35 -12.92 8.30
N LEU A 48 1.15 -11.64 8.01
CA LEU A 48 0.19 -11.11 7.04
C LEU A 48 0.91 -10.34 5.95
N VAL A 49 0.86 -10.82 4.72
CA VAL A 49 1.41 -10.13 3.56
C VAL A 49 0.28 -9.70 2.62
N ILE A 50 0.14 -8.41 2.41
CA ILE A 50 -0.91 -7.80 1.59
C ILE A 50 -0.29 -7.35 0.27
N ALA A 51 -0.66 -8.04 -0.81
CA ALA A 51 -0.14 -7.78 -2.14
C ALA A 51 -1.13 -6.97 -2.98
N TYR A 52 -0.66 -5.89 -3.62
CA TYR A 52 -1.46 -5.17 -4.61
C TYR A 52 -1.63 -6.00 -5.88
N ALA A 53 -2.89 -6.25 -6.25
CA ALA A 53 -3.26 -6.91 -7.49
C ALA A 53 -4.31 -6.08 -8.23
N PRO A 54 -4.03 -5.55 -9.43
CA PRO A 54 -5.04 -4.89 -10.23
C PRO A 54 -6.08 -5.91 -10.73
N CYS A 55 -7.35 -5.50 -10.76
CA CYS A 55 -8.46 -6.37 -11.11
C CYS A 55 -8.91 -6.15 -12.56
N ILE A 56 -9.02 -7.23 -13.34
CA ILE A 56 -9.49 -7.16 -14.73
C ILE A 56 -10.94 -6.69 -14.84
N ASN A 57 -11.80 -7.03 -13.88
CA ASN A 57 -13.20 -6.60 -13.86
C ASN A 57 -13.35 -5.09 -13.65
N HIS A 58 -12.37 -4.44 -13.04
CA HIS A 58 -12.32 -2.98 -12.90
C HIS A 58 -11.65 -2.29 -14.10
N GLY A 59 -11.29 -3.08 -15.13
CA GLY A 59 -10.75 -2.62 -16.40
C GLY A 59 -9.31 -2.16 -16.34
N ILE A 60 -8.40 -3.06 -16.72
CA ILE A 60 -7.02 -2.71 -16.99
C ILE A 60 -6.91 -2.28 -18.45
N LYS A 61 -6.68 -0.99 -18.70
CA LYS A 61 -6.47 -0.49 -20.05
C LYS A 61 -5.22 -1.14 -20.66
N GLY A 62 -5.42 -1.96 -21.69
CA GLY A 62 -4.36 -2.75 -22.34
C GLY A 62 -4.25 -4.20 -21.85
N GLY A 63 -5.17 -4.68 -21.00
CA GLY A 63 -5.30 -6.09 -20.59
C GLY A 63 -4.32 -6.54 -19.52
N MET A 64 -4.39 -7.83 -19.17
CA MET A 64 -3.65 -8.46 -18.07
C MET A 64 -2.12 -8.43 -18.24
N THR A 65 -1.61 -8.32 -19.47
CA THR A 65 -0.17 -8.21 -19.73
C THR A 65 0.46 -6.98 -19.07
N ARG A 66 -0.33 -5.97 -18.72
CA ARG A 66 0.11 -4.75 -18.05
C ARG A 66 0.04 -4.80 -16.53
N THR A 67 -0.37 -5.90 -15.92
CA THR A 67 -0.56 -6.03 -14.46
C THR A 67 0.66 -5.54 -13.67
N GLN A 68 1.86 -5.95 -14.06
CA GLN A 68 3.10 -5.54 -13.40
C GLN A 68 3.38 -4.05 -13.56
N THR A 69 3.11 -3.50 -14.75
CA THR A 69 3.26 -2.07 -15.02
C THR A 69 2.29 -1.25 -14.17
N VAL A 70 1.04 -1.68 -14.06
CA VAL A 70 0.02 -1.03 -13.23
C VAL A 70 0.42 -1.06 -11.75
N GLY A 71 0.94 -2.19 -11.24
CA GLY A 71 1.46 -2.28 -9.88
C GLY A 71 2.62 -1.30 -9.62
N LYS A 72 3.54 -1.16 -10.58
CA LYS A 72 4.63 -0.18 -10.50
C LYS A 72 4.10 1.26 -10.51
N GLU A 73 3.17 1.57 -11.40
CA GLU A 73 2.55 2.90 -11.50
C GLU A 73 1.78 3.26 -10.23
N ALA A 74 1.05 2.31 -9.63
CA ALA A 74 0.31 2.51 -8.38
C ALA A 74 1.24 2.94 -7.22
N VAL A 75 2.41 2.32 -7.11
CA VAL A 75 3.39 2.70 -6.08
C VAL A 75 4.06 4.03 -6.43
N ALA A 76 4.42 4.24 -7.69
CA ALA A 76 5.10 5.45 -8.13
C ALA A 76 4.27 6.72 -7.94
N CYS A 77 2.92 6.63 -8.03
CA CYS A 77 2.02 7.77 -7.84
C CYS A 77 1.46 7.90 -6.41
N GLY A 78 1.81 7.01 -5.49
CA GLY A 78 1.32 7.06 -4.11
C GLY A 78 -0.08 6.48 -3.89
N TYR A 79 -0.65 5.80 -4.88
CA TYR A 79 -1.91 5.07 -4.71
C TYR A 79 -1.74 3.86 -3.79
N TRP A 80 -0.60 3.16 -3.88
CA TRP A 80 -0.19 2.07 -3.04
C TRP A 80 1.20 2.34 -2.45
N HIS A 81 1.45 1.86 -1.21
CA HIS A 81 2.73 2.06 -0.53
C HIS A 81 3.34 0.71 -0.17
N LEU A 82 4.67 0.63 -0.19
CA LEU A 82 5.41 -0.54 0.24
C LEU A 82 5.98 -0.29 1.63
N TRP A 83 5.73 -1.20 2.55
CA TRP A 83 6.26 -1.15 3.91
C TRP A 83 6.19 -2.54 4.55
N HIS A 84 6.93 -2.76 5.60
CA HIS A 84 6.81 -3.93 6.45
C HIS A 84 6.97 -3.56 7.92
N TYR A 85 6.40 -4.38 8.78
CA TYR A 85 6.49 -4.30 10.23
C TYR A 85 6.97 -5.66 10.75
N ASN A 86 8.15 -5.67 11.39
CA ASN A 86 8.76 -6.86 11.97
C ASN A 86 8.87 -6.68 13.50
N PRO A 87 8.04 -7.35 14.31
CA PRO A 87 8.08 -7.22 15.77
C PRO A 87 9.43 -7.54 16.40
N GLN A 88 10.21 -8.45 15.80
CA GLN A 88 11.54 -8.82 16.34
C GLN A 88 12.55 -7.65 16.36
N LEU A 89 12.33 -6.62 15.55
CA LEU A 89 13.19 -5.45 15.57
C LEU A 89 12.99 -4.61 16.85
N GLU A 90 11.79 -4.61 17.40
CA GLU A 90 11.48 -3.92 18.67
C GLU A 90 12.23 -4.54 19.84
N GLU A 91 12.34 -5.88 19.89
CA GLU A 91 13.13 -6.59 20.87
C GLU A 91 14.64 -6.23 20.81
N GLN A 92 15.09 -5.76 19.63
CA GLN A 92 16.46 -5.29 19.40
C GLN A 92 16.63 -3.78 19.66
N GLY A 93 15.59 -3.08 20.15
CA GLY A 93 15.59 -1.62 20.32
C GLY A 93 15.60 -0.84 19.01
N LYS A 94 15.15 -1.46 17.92
CA LYS A 94 15.04 -0.85 16.58
C LYS A 94 13.58 -0.59 16.24
N ASN A 95 13.35 0.38 15.38
CA ASN A 95 12.02 0.62 14.86
C ASN A 95 11.53 -0.60 14.06
N PRO A 96 10.41 -1.24 14.46
CA PRO A 96 9.87 -2.39 13.76
C PRO A 96 9.23 -2.02 12.41
N PHE A 97 8.86 -0.75 12.21
CA PHE A 97 8.23 -0.27 10.98
C PHE A 97 9.25 0.28 10.00
N VAL A 98 9.29 -0.30 8.81
CA VAL A 98 10.17 0.12 7.72
C VAL A 98 9.32 0.55 6.52
N LEU A 99 9.50 1.79 6.08
CA LEU A 99 8.87 2.31 4.85
C LEU A 99 9.79 2.05 3.66
N ASP A 100 9.38 1.10 2.81
CA ASP A 100 10.15 0.69 1.63
C ASP A 100 9.88 1.58 0.40
N SER A 101 8.74 2.27 0.38
CA SER A 101 8.39 3.19 -0.69
C SER A 101 9.29 4.42 -0.69
N LYS A 102 9.72 4.80 -1.88
CA LYS A 102 10.27 6.14 -2.13
C LYS A 102 9.16 7.18 -2.10
N GLU A 103 9.54 8.45 -2.06
CA GLU A 103 8.59 9.56 -2.20
C GLU A 103 7.82 9.46 -3.51
N PRO A 104 6.46 9.46 -3.46
CA PRO A 104 5.64 9.34 -4.64
C PRO A 104 5.64 10.59 -5.52
N ASP A 105 5.47 10.39 -6.81
CA ASP A 105 5.19 11.47 -7.76
C ASP A 105 3.67 11.74 -7.81
N TRP A 106 3.21 12.63 -6.94
CA TRP A 106 1.80 12.98 -6.78
C TRP A 106 1.17 13.56 -8.06
N SER A 107 1.97 14.14 -8.95
CA SER A 107 1.47 14.67 -10.22
C SER A 107 0.83 13.59 -11.11
N LYS A 108 1.21 12.34 -10.93
CA LYS A 108 0.71 11.18 -11.67
C LYS A 108 -0.50 10.51 -11.04
N PHE A 109 -0.92 10.94 -9.85
CA PHE A 109 -2.00 10.27 -9.10
C PHE A 109 -3.32 10.29 -9.88
N ARG A 110 -3.71 11.46 -10.40
CA ARG A 110 -4.93 11.62 -11.19
C ARG A 110 -4.90 10.83 -12.49
N ASP A 111 -3.77 10.83 -13.18
CA ASP A 111 -3.61 10.07 -14.41
C ASP A 111 -3.72 8.56 -14.16
N PHE A 112 -3.21 8.09 -13.02
CA PHE A 112 -3.37 6.70 -12.61
C PHE A 112 -4.84 6.34 -12.40
N LEU A 113 -5.62 7.15 -11.66
CA LEU A 113 -7.06 6.92 -11.46
C LEU A 113 -7.81 6.83 -12.80
N MET A 114 -7.46 7.70 -13.77
CA MET A 114 -8.13 7.72 -15.08
C MET A 114 -7.78 6.54 -15.99
N LYS A 115 -6.89 5.66 -15.58
CA LYS A 115 -6.61 4.40 -16.30
C LYS A 115 -7.57 3.27 -15.91
N GLU A 116 -8.27 3.39 -14.79
CA GLU A 116 -9.21 2.38 -14.32
C GLU A 116 -10.67 2.73 -14.64
N VAL A 117 -11.40 1.76 -15.19
CA VAL A 117 -12.79 1.96 -15.63
C VAL A 117 -13.72 2.39 -14.50
N ARG A 118 -13.50 1.91 -13.27
CA ARG A 118 -14.30 2.29 -12.10
C ARG A 118 -14.29 3.80 -11.84
N TYR A 119 -13.14 4.45 -12.01
CA TYR A 119 -13.03 5.91 -11.82
C TYR A 119 -13.50 6.69 -13.04
N THR A 120 -13.21 6.21 -14.25
CA THR A 120 -13.70 6.87 -15.46
C THR A 120 -15.21 6.76 -15.63
N SER A 121 -15.83 5.66 -15.18
CA SER A 121 -17.30 5.50 -15.15
C SER A 121 -17.93 6.45 -14.14
N LEU A 122 -17.35 6.60 -12.94
CA LEU A 122 -17.80 7.56 -11.94
C LEU A 122 -17.76 9.00 -12.52
N LYS A 123 -16.66 9.38 -13.15
CA LYS A 123 -16.51 10.70 -13.79
C LYS A 123 -17.55 10.96 -14.89
N LYS A 124 -17.96 9.91 -15.63
CA LYS A 124 -19.00 10.04 -16.67
C LYS A 124 -20.40 10.20 -16.07
N SER A 125 -20.71 9.45 -15.02
CA SER A 125 -22.04 9.41 -14.42
C SER A 125 -22.29 10.60 -13.48
N PHE A 126 -21.28 11.02 -12.74
CA PHE A 126 -21.34 12.04 -11.69
C PHE A 126 -20.08 12.94 -11.72
N PRO A 127 -19.97 13.84 -12.72
CA PRO A 127 -18.73 14.57 -12.97
C PRO A 127 -18.34 15.53 -11.84
N ALA A 128 -19.28 16.20 -11.19
CA ALA A 128 -19.00 17.14 -10.11
C ALA A 128 -18.53 16.41 -8.85
N GLU A 129 -19.30 15.41 -8.43
CA GLU A 129 -19.00 14.57 -7.25
C GLU A 129 -17.70 13.80 -7.44
N ALA A 130 -17.42 13.35 -8.68
CA ALA A 130 -16.18 12.64 -8.99
C ALA A 130 -14.94 13.52 -8.77
N GLU A 131 -14.97 14.79 -9.12
CA GLU A 131 -13.82 15.68 -8.90
C GLU A 131 -13.56 15.92 -7.42
N GLU A 132 -14.60 16.09 -6.61
CA GLU A 132 -14.47 16.20 -5.15
C GLU A 132 -13.88 14.92 -4.54
N LEU A 133 -14.42 13.75 -4.94
CA LEU A 133 -13.95 12.46 -4.45
C LEU A 133 -12.50 12.16 -4.87
N PHE A 134 -12.09 12.54 -6.07
CA PHE A 134 -10.72 12.35 -6.51
C PHE A 134 -9.75 13.28 -5.79
N ALA A 135 -10.16 14.51 -5.46
CA ALA A 135 -9.37 15.41 -4.63
C ALA A 135 -9.19 14.84 -3.22
N ALA A 136 -10.28 14.41 -2.59
CA ALA A 136 -10.25 13.78 -1.29
C ALA A 136 -9.42 12.49 -1.26
N ALA A 137 -9.48 11.68 -2.33
CA ALA A 137 -8.68 10.47 -2.46
C ALA A 137 -7.17 10.76 -2.53
N GLU A 138 -6.77 11.81 -3.25
CA GLU A 138 -5.38 12.25 -3.33
C GLU A 138 -4.88 12.78 -1.99
N GLU A 139 -5.65 13.62 -1.31
CA GLU A 139 -5.31 14.12 0.02
C GLU A 139 -5.18 12.98 1.04
N ASN A 140 -6.09 12.03 1.00
CA ASN A 140 -6.05 10.84 1.85
C ASN A 140 -4.80 9.99 1.58
N ALA A 141 -4.41 9.82 0.31
CA ALA A 141 -3.19 9.10 -0.05
C ALA A 141 -1.93 9.81 0.48
N LYS A 142 -1.87 11.14 0.38
CA LYS A 142 -0.80 11.96 0.96
C LYS A 142 -0.77 11.86 2.49
N TRP A 143 -1.92 11.92 3.13
CA TRP A 143 -2.04 11.75 4.57
C TRP A 143 -1.54 10.37 5.04
N ARG A 144 -1.90 9.29 4.34
CA ARG A 144 -1.40 7.93 4.64
C ARG A 144 0.11 7.84 4.50
N TYR A 145 0.67 8.38 3.41
CA TYR A 145 2.12 8.39 3.21
C TYR A 145 2.85 9.13 4.33
N ASN A 146 2.36 10.31 4.71
CA ASN A 146 2.90 11.09 5.82
C ASN A 146 2.78 10.33 7.17
N SER A 147 1.72 9.54 7.35
CA SER A 147 1.56 8.70 8.55
C SER A 147 2.60 7.59 8.56
N TYR A 148 2.86 6.93 7.44
CA TYR A 148 3.91 5.92 7.33
C TYR A 148 5.32 6.52 7.55
N GLN A 149 5.57 7.72 7.05
CA GLN A 149 6.83 8.43 7.32
C GLN A 149 7.02 8.73 8.81
N ARG A 150 5.95 9.13 9.51
CA ARG A 150 6.01 9.34 10.96
C ARG A 150 6.32 8.06 11.70
N LEU A 151 5.65 6.95 11.36
CA LEU A 151 5.92 5.63 11.94
C LEU A 151 7.37 5.19 11.71
N ALA A 152 7.89 5.37 10.50
CA ALA A 152 9.27 5.01 10.17
C ALA A 152 10.32 5.86 10.91
N LYS A 153 9.94 7.02 11.45
CA LYS A 153 10.82 7.92 12.22
C LYS A 153 10.61 7.81 13.74
N MET A 154 9.69 6.98 14.20
CA MET A 154 9.48 6.79 15.65
C MET A 154 10.71 6.14 16.27
N GLU A 155 11.10 6.66 17.44
CA GLU A 155 12.14 6.05 18.26
C GLU A 155 11.50 4.99 19.17
N TYR A 156 12.05 3.79 19.14
CA TYR A 156 11.67 2.70 20.01
C TYR A 156 12.77 2.55 21.07
N LEU A 157 12.40 2.82 22.31
CA LEU A 157 13.30 2.60 23.44
C LEU A 157 13.26 1.12 23.80
N SER A 158 14.41 0.50 23.98
CA SER A 158 14.48 -0.84 24.59
C SER A 158 13.86 -0.80 25.98
N VAL A 159 12.84 -1.60 26.21
CA VAL A 159 12.22 -1.79 27.52
C VAL A 159 13.15 -2.61 28.42
#